data_6ae9624a87bdb3b764b0fd60dc63a172
#
_entry.id   6ae9624a87bdb3b764b0fd60dc63a172
#
_cell.length_a   1.000
_cell.length_b   1.000
_cell.length_c   1.000
_cell.angle_alpha   90.00
_cell.angle_beta   90.00
_cell.angle_gamma   90.00
#
_symmetry.space_group_name_H-M   'P 1'
#
loop_
_entity.id
_entity.type
_entity.pdbx_description
1 polymer ?
#
loop_
_entity_poly.entity_id
_entity_poly.type
_entity_poly.pdbx_seq_one_letter_code
_entity_poly.pdbx_strand_id
1 'polypeptide(L)'
;MFAAVMSDSEICRRVLELALGIPISEVHIQTEKTMAYHSEYHGVRLDVYAADADRTRFNVEMQVTLQRFLPKRSRYYHDQIDMDALLAGDSYENLPDTYVIFICDFDPFGDGLYRYSTGMVCEETGKSVSDGVKTVYLNAHGRNRDGI
;
A
#
# COMPACT_ATOMS: atom_id res chain seq x y z
N MET A 1 -7.36 15.95 -7.51
CA MET A 1 -8.39 15.12 -8.21
C MET A 1 -8.37 13.67 -7.75
N PHE A 2 -7.23 13.00 -7.73
CA PHE A 2 -7.13 11.59 -7.29
C PHE A 2 -7.69 11.37 -5.89
N ALA A 3 -7.26 12.13 -4.89
CA ALA A 3 -7.76 12.02 -3.52
C ALA A 3 -9.26 12.29 -3.43
N ALA A 4 -9.79 13.21 -4.22
CA ALA A 4 -11.22 13.52 -4.24
C ALA A 4 -12.05 12.35 -4.77
N VAL A 5 -11.59 11.66 -5.82
CA VAL A 5 -12.24 10.46 -6.36
C VAL A 5 -12.18 9.32 -5.35
N MET A 6 -11.00 9.11 -4.75
CA MET A 6 -10.78 8.04 -3.77
C MET A 6 -11.43 8.30 -2.42
N SER A 7 -11.98 9.49 -2.18
CA SER A 7 -12.75 9.79 -0.96
C SER A 7 -14.14 9.14 -0.96
N ASP A 8 -14.64 8.73 -2.12
CA ASP A 8 -15.83 7.88 -2.20
C ASP A 8 -15.46 6.46 -1.77
N SER A 9 -16.07 5.98 -0.70
CA SER A 9 -15.72 4.70 -0.09
C SER A 9 -15.98 3.50 -1.01
N GLU A 10 -17.01 3.55 -1.82
CA GLU A 10 -17.31 2.46 -2.76
C GLU A 10 -16.33 2.43 -3.92
N ILE A 11 -15.95 3.60 -4.45
CA ILE A 11 -14.93 3.70 -5.50
C ILE A 11 -13.60 3.21 -4.96
N CYS A 12 -13.19 3.69 -3.78
CA CYS A 12 -11.95 3.26 -3.14
C CYS A 12 -11.93 1.74 -2.93
N ARG A 13 -13.00 1.18 -2.37
CA ARG A 13 -13.13 -0.26 -2.16
C ARG A 13 -12.92 -1.05 -3.45
N ARG A 14 -13.58 -0.63 -4.54
CA ARG A 14 -13.45 -1.30 -5.84
C ARG A 14 -12.05 -1.19 -6.44
N VAL A 15 -11.43 -0.04 -6.30
CA VAL A 15 -10.03 0.15 -6.75
C VAL A 15 -9.11 -0.79 -6.00
N LEU A 16 -9.27 -0.89 -4.67
CA LEU A 16 -8.49 -1.80 -3.85
C LEU A 16 -8.71 -3.27 -4.24
N GLU A 17 -9.95 -3.68 -4.47
CA GLU A 17 -10.25 -5.05 -4.92
C GLU A 17 -9.59 -5.37 -6.26
N LEU A 18 -9.64 -4.45 -7.21
CA LEU A 18 -8.98 -4.61 -8.52
C LEU A 18 -7.45 -4.67 -8.38
N ALA A 19 -6.90 -3.78 -7.56
CA ALA A 19 -5.45 -3.69 -7.37
C ALA A 19 -4.88 -4.95 -6.71
N LEU A 20 -5.59 -5.50 -5.74
CA LEU A 20 -5.09 -6.58 -4.89
C LEU A 20 -5.60 -7.96 -5.31
N GLY A 21 -6.70 -8.03 -6.06
CA GLY A 21 -7.31 -9.29 -6.47
C GLY A 21 -7.94 -10.07 -5.30
N ILE A 22 -8.32 -9.39 -4.23
CA ILE A 22 -8.95 -9.97 -3.05
C ILE A 22 -10.27 -9.25 -2.76
N PRO A 23 -11.26 -9.94 -2.16
CA PRO A 23 -12.49 -9.27 -1.74
C PRO A 23 -12.19 -8.34 -0.56
N ILE A 24 -12.77 -7.15 -0.60
CA ILE A 24 -12.63 -6.15 0.46
C ILE A 24 -14.01 -5.73 0.92
N SER A 25 -14.21 -5.76 2.23
CA SER A 25 -15.42 -5.31 2.86
C SER A 25 -15.49 -3.77 2.88
N GLU A 26 -16.36 -3.22 3.67
CA GLU A 26 -16.49 -1.79 3.84
C GLU A 26 -15.17 -1.13 4.27
N VAL A 27 -14.82 0.01 3.67
CA VAL A 27 -13.61 0.77 4.00
C VAL A 27 -13.94 2.13 4.59
N HIS A 28 -13.10 2.58 5.53
CA HIS A 28 -13.09 3.93 6.08
C HIS A 28 -11.85 4.66 5.57
N ILE A 29 -12.03 5.84 5.00
CA ILE A 29 -11.00 6.56 4.27
C ILE A 29 -10.63 7.84 4.97
N GLN A 30 -9.31 8.13 5.02
CA GLN A 30 -8.75 9.44 5.34
C GLN A 30 -7.86 9.87 4.18
N THR A 31 -8.23 10.98 3.52
CA THR A 31 -7.38 11.56 2.46
C THR A 31 -6.37 12.51 3.09
N GLU A 32 -5.14 12.52 2.55
CA GLU A 32 -4.08 13.42 2.97
C GLU A 32 -3.71 13.29 4.46
N LYS A 33 -3.72 12.06 5.00
CA LYS A 33 -3.35 11.82 6.40
C LYS A 33 -1.86 12.08 6.61
N THR A 34 -1.54 12.89 7.61
CA THR A 34 -0.18 13.14 8.05
C THR A 34 0.15 12.29 9.26
N MET A 35 1.32 11.64 9.24
CA MET A 35 1.87 10.88 10.33
C MET A 35 3.25 11.41 10.68
N ALA A 36 3.44 11.85 11.94
CA ALA A 36 4.71 12.33 12.45
C ALA A 36 4.80 12.00 13.95
N TYR A 37 5.72 11.12 14.31
CA TYR A 37 5.83 10.63 15.68
C TYR A 37 6.84 11.39 16.51
N HIS A 38 7.81 12.03 15.88
CA HIS A 38 8.81 12.84 16.51
C HIS A 38 9.32 13.91 15.56
N SER A 39 9.61 15.12 16.08
CA SER A 39 10.06 16.24 15.26
C SER A 39 11.40 16.02 14.55
N GLU A 40 12.22 15.09 15.05
CA GLU A 40 13.51 14.75 14.45
C GLU A 40 13.39 13.68 13.35
N TYR A 41 12.25 13.01 13.23
CA TYR A 41 12.03 11.97 12.24
C TYR A 41 11.28 12.50 11.03
N HIS A 42 11.55 11.87 9.89
CA HIS A 42 10.84 12.19 8.66
C HIS A 42 9.37 11.77 8.79
N GLY A 43 8.45 12.74 8.86
CA GLY A 43 7.02 12.50 8.80
C GLY A 43 6.59 12.09 7.40
N VAL A 44 5.42 11.47 7.28
CA VAL A 44 4.83 11.10 6.00
C VAL A 44 3.46 11.72 5.85
N ARG A 45 3.11 12.07 4.63
CA ARG A 45 1.75 12.45 4.23
C ARG A 45 1.25 11.40 3.26
N LEU A 46 0.21 10.69 3.65
CA LEU A 46 -0.40 9.63 2.85
C LEU A 46 -1.51 10.23 1.99
N ASP A 47 -1.49 9.93 0.67
CA ASP A 47 -2.50 10.46 -0.26
C ASP A 47 -3.88 9.92 0.08
N VAL A 48 -4.00 8.61 0.16
CA VAL A 48 -5.25 7.94 0.56
C VAL A 48 -4.90 6.84 1.55
N TYR A 49 -5.42 6.96 2.75
CA TYR A 49 -5.25 5.99 3.81
C TYR A 49 -6.61 5.41 4.18
N ALA A 50 -6.74 4.10 4.13
CA ALA A 50 -8.00 3.42 4.38
C ALA A 50 -7.82 2.22 5.31
N ALA A 51 -8.89 1.88 6.02
CA ALA A 51 -8.95 0.67 6.84
C ALA A 51 -10.25 -0.07 6.55
N ASP A 52 -10.21 -1.41 6.50
CA ASP A 52 -11.40 -2.23 6.37
C ASP A 52 -11.93 -2.70 7.74
N ALA A 53 -12.98 -3.54 7.71
CA ALA A 53 -13.60 -4.07 8.92
C ALA A 53 -12.66 -5.00 9.71
N ASP A 54 -11.69 -5.62 9.06
CA ASP A 54 -10.69 -6.50 9.68
C ASP A 54 -9.45 -5.73 10.16
N ARG A 55 -9.52 -4.40 10.17
CA ARG A 55 -8.44 -3.48 10.53
C ARG A 55 -7.25 -3.48 9.57
N THR A 56 -7.33 -4.17 8.43
CA THR A 56 -6.32 -4.07 7.38
C THR A 56 -6.17 -2.63 6.92
N ARG A 57 -4.94 -2.18 6.78
CA ARG A 57 -4.60 -0.80 6.43
C ARG A 57 -4.11 -0.74 4.99
N PHE A 58 -4.60 0.24 4.26
CA PHE A 58 -4.25 0.46 2.86
C PHE A 58 -3.77 1.90 2.69
N ASN A 59 -2.63 2.06 2.04
CA ASN A 59 -2.17 3.38 1.57
C ASN A 59 -2.07 3.34 0.05
N VAL A 60 -2.80 4.22 -0.63
CA VAL A 60 -2.77 4.32 -2.10
C VAL A 60 -2.13 5.65 -2.48
N GLU A 61 -1.09 5.57 -3.31
CA GLU A 61 -0.29 6.71 -3.74
C GLU A 61 -0.25 6.78 -5.27
N MET A 62 -0.51 7.97 -5.81
CA MET A 62 -0.33 8.24 -7.24
C MET A 62 1.11 8.71 -7.50
N GLN A 63 1.81 8.05 -8.43
CA GLN A 63 3.17 8.38 -8.81
C GLN A 63 3.23 8.71 -10.30
N VAL A 64 3.43 9.99 -10.62
CA VAL A 64 3.45 10.47 -12.01
C VAL A 64 4.86 10.44 -12.59
N THR A 65 5.88 10.76 -11.77
CA THR A 65 7.28 10.83 -12.18
C THR A 65 8.04 9.62 -11.64
N LEU A 66 8.92 9.05 -12.46
CA LEU A 66 9.76 7.91 -12.06
C LEU A 66 10.54 8.22 -10.78
N GLN A 67 10.35 7.38 -9.79
CA GLN A 67 11.01 7.46 -8.48
C GLN A 67 11.86 6.20 -8.27
N ARG A 68 13.17 6.38 -8.09
CA ARG A 68 14.10 5.25 -7.90
C ARG A 68 13.99 4.59 -6.53
N PHE A 69 13.41 5.28 -5.55
CA PHE A 69 13.40 4.85 -4.16
C PHE A 69 12.03 4.35 -3.69
N LEU A 70 11.14 3.96 -4.60
CA LEU A 70 9.81 3.47 -4.24
C LEU A 70 9.84 2.29 -3.26
N PRO A 71 10.70 1.27 -3.41
CA PRO A 71 10.77 0.19 -2.43
C PRO A 71 11.14 0.66 -1.02
N LYS A 72 12.09 1.58 -0.90
CA LYS A 72 12.46 2.16 0.40
C LYS A 72 11.36 3.05 0.96
N ARG A 73 10.71 3.83 0.09
CA ARG A 73 9.57 4.66 0.47
C ARG A 73 8.41 3.80 0.95
N SER A 74 8.13 2.69 0.27
CA SER A 74 7.14 1.72 0.71
C SER A 74 7.43 1.19 2.11
N ARG A 75 8.68 0.77 2.35
CA ARG A 75 9.10 0.27 3.66
C ARG A 75 8.83 1.32 4.74
N TYR A 76 9.18 2.57 4.50
CA TYR A 76 8.97 3.64 5.46
C TYR A 76 7.48 3.88 5.73
N TYR A 77 6.64 3.81 4.70
CA TYR A 77 5.19 3.93 4.86
C TYR A 77 4.61 2.81 5.70
N HIS A 78 5.02 1.57 5.48
CA HIS A 78 4.60 0.44 6.31
C HIS A 78 5.00 0.64 7.77
N ASP A 79 6.23 1.10 8.03
CA ASP A 79 6.71 1.37 9.37
C ASP A 79 5.87 2.44 10.07
N GLN A 80 5.51 3.51 9.37
CA GLN A 80 4.67 4.58 9.93
C GLN A 80 3.24 4.09 10.21
N ILE A 81 2.69 3.27 9.33
CA ILE A 81 1.37 2.66 9.53
C ILE A 81 1.39 1.75 10.77
N ASP A 82 2.42 0.94 10.91
CA ASP A 82 2.58 0.07 12.08
C ASP A 82 2.68 0.87 13.38
N MET A 83 3.42 1.97 13.37
CA MET A 83 3.52 2.87 14.51
C MET A 83 2.17 3.52 14.87
N ASP A 84 1.34 3.82 13.87
CA ASP A 84 0.00 4.36 14.07
C ASP A 84 -0.97 3.28 14.61
N ALA A 85 -0.79 2.03 14.21
CA ALA A 85 -1.73 0.95 14.46
C ALA A 85 -1.50 0.21 15.77
N LEU A 86 -0.27 0.17 16.29
CA LEU A 86 0.08 -0.58 17.50
C LEU A 86 0.42 0.37 18.65
N LEU A 87 -0.35 0.31 19.71
CA LEU A 87 -0.13 1.12 20.90
C LEU A 87 0.86 0.46 21.85
N ALA A 88 1.46 1.27 22.73
CA ALA A 88 2.35 0.76 23.78
C ALA A 88 1.62 -0.28 24.64
N GLY A 89 2.26 -1.42 24.83
CA GLY A 89 1.71 -2.53 25.61
C GLY A 89 0.84 -3.52 24.81
N ASP A 90 0.56 -3.22 23.54
CA ASP A 90 -0.13 -4.17 22.66
C ASP A 90 0.78 -5.33 22.27
N SER A 91 0.17 -6.49 22.04
CA SER A 91 0.86 -7.65 21.50
C SER A 91 1.12 -7.47 20.00
N TYR A 92 2.26 -7.95 19.51
CA TYR A 92 2.59 -7.92 18.08
C TYR A 92 1.56 -8.65 17.20
N GLU A 93 0.85 -9.63 17.74
CA GLU A 93 -0.22 -10.32 17.03
C GLU A 93 -1.38 -9.39 16.63
N ASN A 94 -1.49 -8.22 17.27
CA ASN A 94 -2.49 -7.21 16.97
C ASN A 94 -2.08 -6.26 15.84
N LEU A 95 -0.87 -6.39 15.28
CA LEU A 95 -0.48 -5.65 14.09
C LEU A 95 -1.41 -6.04 12.93
N PRO A 96 -2.09 -5.06 12.30
CA PRO A 96 -2.93 -5.36 11.14
C PRO A 96 -2.09 -5.69 9.92
N ASP A 97 -2.70 -6.35 8.95
CA ASP A 97 -2.12 -6.44 7.61
C ASP A 97 -2.04 -5.05 6.99
N THR A 98 -0.96 -4.79 6.25
CA THR A 98 -0.73 -3.48 5.61
C THR A 98 -0.41 -3.65 4.14
N TYR A 99 -1.04 -2.81 3.33
CA TYR A 99 -0.82 -2.71 1.89
C TYR A 99 -0.42 -1.30 1.53
N VAL A 100 0.69 -1.16 0.82
CA VAL A 100 1.07 0.08 0.15
C VAL A 100 0.90 -0.15 -1.34
N ILE A 101 0.13 0.69 -2.00
CA ILE A 101 -0.21 0.56 -3.41
C ILE A 101 0.24 1.82 -4.13
N PHE A 102 1.19 1.67 -5.06
CA PHE A 102 1.60 2.75 -5.95
C PHE A 102 0.92 2.60 -7.31
N ILE A 103 0.20 3.62 -7.73
CA ILE A 103 -0.34 3.71 -9.08
C ILE A 103 0.65 4.55 -9.89
N CYS A 104 1.41 3.90 -10.77
CA CYS A 104 2.55 4.52 -11.47
C CYS A 104 2.19 4.86 -12.91
N ASP A 105 2.46 6.09 -13.33
CA ASP A 105 2.42 6.51 -14.73
C ASP A 105 3.77 6.23 -15.42
N PHE A 106 4.40 5.12 -15.04
CA PHE A 106 5.66 4.60 -15.58
C PHE A 106 5.79 3.14 -15.17
N ASP A 107 6.69 2.40 -15.82
CA ASP A 107 7.01 1.03 -15.42
C ASP A 107 8.10 1.03 -14.34
N PRO A 108 7.79 0.72 -13.09
CA PRO A 108 8.76 0.84 -11.99
C PRO A 108 9.90 -0.19 -12.05
N PHE A 109 9.71 -1.31 -12.74
CA PHE A 109 10.71 -2.40 -12.79
C PHE A 109 11.15 -2.76 -14.21
N GLY A 110 10.49 -2.23 -15.24
CA GLY A 110 10.90 -2.40 -16.61
C GLY A 110 10.54 -3.73 -17.27
N ASP A 111 9.72 -4.57 -16.63
CA ASP A 111 9.34 -5.89 -17.16
C ASP A 111 8.03 -5.89 -17.94
N GLY A 112 7.39 -4.75 -18.10
CA GLY A 112 6.19 -4.58 -18.90
C GLY A 112 4.91 -5.15 -18.30
N LEU A 113 4.89 -5.48 -17.01
CA LEU A 113 3.71 -6.02 -16.35
C LEU A 113 2.79 -4.89 -15.85
N TYR A 114 1.49 -5.13 -15.84
CA TYR A 114 0.52 -4.20 -15.27
C TYR A 114 0.60 -4.14 -13.74
N ARG A 115 0.97 -5.24 -13.10
CA ARG A 115 1.04 -5.33 -11.65
C ARG A 115 2.29 -6.07 -11.21
N TYR A 116 2.96 -5.51 -10.22
CA TYR A 116 4.06 -6.14 -9.50
C TYR A 116 3.67 -6.18 -8.02
N SER A 117 3.72 -7.36 -7.43
CA SER A 117 3.42 -7.55 -6.01
C SER A 117 4.66 -8.02 -5.30
N THR A 118 5.03 -7.37 -4.20
CA THR A 118 6.19 -7.73 -3.39
C THR A 118 5.76 -8.12 -1.98
N GLY A 119 6.51 -9.04 -1.39
CA GLY A 119 6.27 -9.52 -0.04
C GLY A 119 7.50 -10.22 0.49
N MET A 120 7.42 -10.71 1.73
CA MET A 120 8.52 -11.39 2.36
C MET A 120 8.62 -12.84 1.86
N VAL A 121 9.84 -13.24 1.55
CA VAL A 121 10.15 -14.59 1.07
C VAL A 121 11.34 -15.16 1.85
N CYS A 122 11.27 -16.42 2.24
CA CYS A 122 12.43 -17.15 2.75
C CYS A 122 13.33 -17.51 1.56
N GLU A 123 14.54 -16.99 1.51
CA GLU A 123 15.43 -17.16 0.37
C GLU A 123 15.82 -18.63 0.14
N GLU A 124 16.03 -19.41 1.22
CA GLU A 124 16.43 -20.81 1.15
C GLU A 124 15.35 -21.74 0.61
N THR A 125 14.08 -21.42 0.83
CA THR A 125 12.96 -22.27 0.42
C THR A 125 12.18 -21.72 -0.76
N GLY A 126 12.32 -20.42 -1.08
CA GLY A 126 11.51 -19.71 -2.08
C GLY A 126 10.05 -19.53 -1.67
N LYS A 127 9.70 -19.85 -0.43
CA LYS A 127 8.32 -19.76 0.05
C LYS A 127 8.03 -18.42 0.69
N SER A 128 6.81 -17.93 0.49
CA SER A 128 6.34 -16.73 1.16
C SER A 128 6.28 -16.92 2.67
N VAL A 129 6.69 -15.87 3.38
CA VAL A 129 6.53 -15.76 4.83
C VAL A 129 5.42 -14.75 5.07
N SER A 130 4.32 -15.20 5.66
CA SER A 130 3.13 -14.36 5.87
C SER A 130 3.33 -13.45 7.09
N ASP A 131 3.88 -12.27 6.86
CA ASP A 131 4.05 -11.23 7.89
C ASP A 131 2.97 -10.15 7.81
N GLY A 132 2.02 -10.25 6.86
CA GLY A 132 0.94 -9.29 6.68
C GLY A 132 1.33 -8.02 5.92
N VAL A 133 2.54 -7.95 5.36
CA VAL A 133 3.03 -6.77 4.64
C VAL A 133 3.11 -7.05 3.15
N LYS A 134 2.45 -6.22 2.34
CA LYS A 134 2.56 -6.27 0.87
C LYS A 134 2.65 -4.88 0.27
N THR A 135 3.45 -4.77 -0.79
CA THR A 135 3.47 -3.59 -1.64
C THR A 135 3.08 -4.00 -3.05
N VAL A 136 2.18 -3.23 -3.65
CA VAL A 136 1.70 -3.46 -5.01
C VAL A 136 2.01 -2.23 -5.85
N TYR A 137 2.65 -2.47 -6.99
CA TYR A 137 2.96 -1.43 -7.96
C TYR A 137 2.09 -1.67 -9.19
N LEU A 138 1.21 -0.74 -9.49
CA LEU A 138 0.38 -0.78 -10.69
C LEU A 138 1.04 0.09 -11.75
N ASN A 139 1.28 -0.49 -12.92
CA ASN A 139 1.91 0.17 -14.05
C ASN A 139 0.87 0.49 -15.11
N ALA A 140 0.56 1.78 -15.30
CA ALA A 140 -0.40 2.23 -16.32
C ALA A 140 0.06 1.92 -17.76
N HIS A 141 1.34 1.61 -17.95
CA HIS A 141 1.95 1.28 -19.24
C HIS A 141 2.24 -0.22 -19.41
N GLY A 142 1.60 -1.06 -18.64
CA GLY A 142 1.74 -2.52 -18.75
C GLY A 142 1.35 -3.03 -20.16
N ARG A 143 1.93 -4.17 -20.56
CA ARG A 143 1.75 -4.74 -21.89
C ARG A 143 1.38 -6.22 -21.87
N ASN A 144 1.33 -6.85 -20.70
CA ASN A 144 0.92 -8.26 -20.61
C ASN A 144 -0.59 -8.40 -20.85
N ARG A 145 -0.96 -9.49 -21.55
CA ARG A 145 -2.36 -9.72 -21.95
C ARG A 145 -3.28 -10.01 -20.77
N ASP A 146 -2.73 -10.60 -19.72
CA ASP A 146 -3.49 -11.04 -18.55
C ASP A 146 -3.60 -9.94 -17.50
N GLY A 147 -3.42 -8.72 -17.83
CA GLY A 147 -3.57 -7.50 -17.04
C GLY A 147 -3.93 -7.64 -15.56
N ILE A 148 -4.54 -6.67 -15.04
CA ILE A 148 -5.04 -6.71 -13.67
C ILE A 148 -6.45 -7.33 -13.65
#